data_cb44f5d9312f9b9685993a04c5b4aafc
#
_entry.id   cb44f5d9312f9b9685993a04c5b4aafc
#
_cell.length_a   1.000
_cell.length_b   1.000
_cell.length_c   1.000
_cell.angle_alpha   90.00
_cell.angle_beta   90.00
_cell.angle_gamma   90.00
#
_symmetry.space_group_name_H-M   'P 1'
#
loop_
_entity.id
_entity.type
_entity.pdbx_description
1 polymer ?
#
loop_
_entity_poly.entity_id
_entity_poly.type
_entity_poly.pdbx_seq_one_letter_code
_entity_poly.pdbx_strand_id
1 'polypeptide(L)'
;MIFDIPLAENWQIIEPENRGWSKDQKYHVVDKQGKHLLLRLADISQEDKKKQEFFWTQQLFRQNIPMSEPINFGICNNDQSVYSLLNWIEGQDTTHWLEQHNEQLQYEAGLQAGKHLKKIHQLTIPSQTISPRQEAENIYQEKLARYEQCGIKIPHEADFTDFIKDNFSLLNNISPVFLHGDYHVGNMIIDNKHKLWVIDFNRYRFGDPAKDFSQMMIFSRLHSTEFVHGQMDGYFAGQPSQEFLKRIAFHTAYNAFFSLLWAQSFGEKTIQNCLNRINMIWHDYQGFKRSMPSWYKP
;
A
#
# COMPACT_ATOMS: atom_id res chain seq x y z
N MET A 1 19.47 14.89 -18.07
CA MET A 1 20.48 14.93 -16.96
C MET A 1 19.81 15.56 -15.74
N ILE A 2 20.12 15.09 -14.54
CA ILE A 2 19.54 15.61 -13.26
C ILE A 2 20.09 16.98 -12.82
N PHE A 3 20.97 17.58 -13.61
CA PHE A 3 21.66 18.83 -13.24
C PHE A 3 20.82 20.11 -13.40
N ASP A 4 19.67 20.02 -14.05
CA ASP A 4 18.70 21.12 -14.17
C ASP A 4 17.65 21.13 -13.03
N ILE A 5 17.78 20.19 -12.06
CA ILE A 5 16.96 20.19 -10.84
C ILE A 5 17.46 21.29 -9.91
N PRO A 6 16.61 22.20 -9.43
CA PRO A 6 16.98 23.15 -8.39
C PRO A 6 17.61 22.42 -7.18
N LEU A 7 18.71 22.94 -6.62
CA LEU A 7 19.50 22.33 -5.55
C LEU A 7 20.50 21.25 -5.98
N ALA A 8 20.46 20.72 -7.23
CA ALA A 8 21.38 19.68 -7.68
C ALA A 8 22.87 20.13 -7.63
N GLU A 9 23.14 21.43 -7.71
CA GLU A 9 24.47 22.02 -7.51
C GLU A 9 25.05 21.79 -6.11
N ASN A 10 24.17 21.48 -5.12
CA ASN A 10 24.56 21.18 -3.74
C ASN A 10 24.74 19.69 -3.48
N TRP A 11 24.54 18.80 -4.43
CA TRP A 11 24.65 17.37 -4.25
C TRP A 11 26.10 16.91 -4.43
N GLN A 12 26.54 16.01 -3.52
CA GLN A 12 27.88 15.40 -3.54
C GLN A 12 27.84 13.94 -4.00
N ILE A 13 26.79 13.21 -3.59
CA ILE A 13 26.60 11.79 -3.86
C ILE A 13 25.25 11.60 -4.52
N ILE A 14 25.22 10.84 -5.62
CA ILE A 14 24.00 10.45 -6.34
C ILE A 14 24.15 8.98 -6.69
N GLU A 15 23.47 8.09 -5.96
CA GLU A 15 23.54 6.66 -6.15
C GLU A 15 22.17 6.09 -6.53
N PRO A 16 22.09 5.21 -7.55
CA PRO A 16 20.83 4.56 -7.91
C PRO A 16 20.25 3.76 -6.73
N GLU A 17 18.95 3.92 -6.46
CA GLU A 17 18.19 3.13 -5.52
C GLU A 17 17.27 2.16 -6.28
N ASN A 18 17.64 0.89 -6.30
CA ASN A 18 16.99 -0.13 -7.14
C ASN A 18 15.92 -0.97 -6.41
N ARG A 19 15.66 -0.71 -5.12
CA ARG A 19 14.65 -1.44 -4.35
C ARG A 19 13.23 -1.07 -4.77
N GLY A 20 12.33 -2.05 -4.75
CA GLY A 20 10.90 -1.89 -5.01
C GLY A 20 10.51 -2.08 -6.48
N TRP A 21 9.21 -1.98 -6.74
CA TRP A 21 8.57 -2.35 -8.01
C TRP A 21 8.10 -1.15 -8.87
N SER A 22 8.43 0.08 -8.44
CA SER A 22 8.09 1.29 -9.18
C SER A 22 8.86 1.37 -10.49
N LYS A 23 8.23 1.90 -11.54
CA LYS A 23 8.90 2.26 -12.79
C LYS A 23 9.69 3.56 -12.69
N ASP A 24 9.52 4.34 -11.61
CA ASP A 24 10.30 5.54 -11.38
C ASP A 24 11.76 5.18 -11.16
N GLN A 25 12.66 5.93 -11.74
CA GLN A 25 14.07 5.89 -11.37
C GLN A 25 14.21 6.55 -9.99
N LYS A 26 14.94 5.91 -9.10
CA LYS A 26 15.14 6.41 -7.74
C LYS A 26 16.64 6.56 -7.46
N TYR A 27 16.99 7.60 -6.73
CA TYR A 27 18.36 7.88 -6.34
C TYR A 27 18.42 8.28 -4.87
N HIS A 28 19.37 7.69 -4.16
CA HIS A 28 19.82 8.21 -2.87
C HIS A 28 20.80 9.35 -3.15
N VAL A 29 20.50 10.51 -2.60
CA VAL A 29 21.30 11.73 -2.80
C VAL A 29 21.80 12.21 -1.44
N VAL A 30 23.07 12.63 -1.38
CA VAL A 30 23.64 13.30 -0.20
C VAL A 30 24.10 14.69 -0.62
N ASP A 31 23.62 15.72 0.09
CA ASP A 31 24.04 17.09 -0.17
C ASP A 31 25.35 17.46 0.52
N LYS A 32 25.89 18.65 0.24
CA LYS A 32 27.14 19.16 0.81
C LYS A 32 27.08 19.38 2.34
N GLN A 33 25.90 19.40 2.93
CA GLN A 33 25.66 19.49 4.35
C GLN A 33 25.49 18.10 5.01
N GLY A 34 25.61 17.02 4.23
CA GLY A 34 25.42 15.65 4.71
C GLY A 34 23.95 15.26 4.86
N LYS A 35 23.02 16.02 4.30
CA LYS A 35 21.59 15.66 4.34
C LYS A 35 21.30 14.59 3.28
N HIS A 36 20.64 13.51 3.72
CA HIS A 36 20.24 12.39 2.87
C HIS A 36 18.85 12.65 2.28
N LEU A 37 18.70 12.45 0.98
CA LEU A 37 17.50 12.73 0.20
C LEU A 37 17.15 11.53 -0.71
N LEU A 38 15.86 11.39 -1.03
CA LEU A 38 15.36 10.49 -2.05
C LEU A 38 14.90 11.31 -3.25
N LEU A 39 15.58 11.17 -4.38
CA LEU A 39 15.14 11.69 -5.65
C LEU A 39 14.38 10.61 -6.43
N ARG A 40 13.19 10.94 -6.90
CA ARG A 40 12.40 10.08 -7.82
C ARG A 40 12.21 10.82 -9.14
N LEU A 41 12.45 10.10 -10.23
CA LEU A 41 12.26 10.61 -11.59
C LEU A 41 11.22 9.74 -12.32
N ALA A 42 10.30 10.38 -13.01
CA ALA A 42 9.34 9.73 -13.88
C ALA A 42 9.31 10.42 -15.24
N ASP A 43 8.80 9.74 -16.26
CA ASP A 43 8.57 10.30 -17.58
C ASP A 43 7.59 11.48 -17.51
N ILE A 44 7.78 12.49 -18.35
CA ILE A 44 6.94 13.72 -18.38
C ILE A 44 5.46 13.42 -18.60
N SER A 45 5.11 12.34 -19.29
CA SER A 45 3.72 11.90 -19.44
C SER A 45 3.01 11.57 -18.13
N GLN A 46 3.76 11.45 -17.02
CA GLN A 46 3.24 11.21 -15.68
C GLN A 46 3.09 12.50 -14.85
N GLU A 47 3.33 13.69 -15.44
CA GLU A 47 3.39 14.94 -14.68
C GLU A 47 2.17 15.16 -13.80
N ASP A 48 0.96 15.13 -14.35
CA ASP A 48 -0.28 15.38 -13.60
C ASP A 48 -0.45 14.39 -12.46
N LYS A 49 -0.20 13.12 -12.70
CA LYS A 49 -0.28 12.07 -11.69
C LYS A 49 0.72 12.29 -10.57
N LYS A 50 1.97 12.59 -10.91
CA LYS A 50 3.06 12.82 -9.93
C LYS A 50 2.86 14.11 -9.15
N LYS A 51 2.32 15.15 -9.77
CA LYS A 51 1.93 16.40 -9.12
C LYS A 51 0.83 16.17 -8.07
N GLN A 52 -0.18 15.38 -8.42
CA GLN A 52 -1.24 15.00 -7.47
C GLN A 52 -0.68 14.12 -6.34
N GLU A 53 0.19 13.13 -6.63
CA GLU A 53 0.88 12.32 -5.63
C GLU A 53 1.65 13.21 -4.65
N PHE A 54 2.43 14.16 -5.16
CA PHE A 54 3.22 15.09 -4.35
C PHE A 54 2.33 16.01 -3.49
N PHE A 55 1.25 16.54 -4.06
CA PHE A 55 0.27 17.35 -3.32
C PHE A 55 -0.31 16.58 -2.13
N TRP A 56 -0.77 15.33 -2.32
CA TRP A 56 -1.34 14.54 -1.24
C TRP A 56 -0.29 14.14 -0.21
N THR A 57 0.93 13.86 -0.63
CA THR A 57 2.05 13.60 0.28
C THR A 57 2.31 14.81 1.19
N GLN A 58 2.23 16.05 0.66
CA GLN A 58 2.32 17.26 1.48
C GLN A 58 1.17 17.39 2.49
N GLN A 59 -0.07 17.07 2.07
CA GLN A 59 -1.21 17.12 2.99
C GLN A 59 -1.06 16.11 4.14
N LEU A 60 -0.61 14.89 3.84
CA LEU A 60 -0.35 13.84 4.83
C LEU A 60 0.79 14.22 5.79
N PHE A 61 1.87 14.76 5.27
CA PHE A 61 3.01 15.19 6.10
C PHE A 61 2.59 16.23 7.13
N ARG A 62 1.68 17.16 6.78
CA ARG A 62 1.11 18.17 7.70
C ARG A 62 0.26 17.55 8.82
N GLN A 63 -0.19 16.29 8.69
CA GLN A 63 -0.88 15.55 9.77
C GLN A 63 0.08 14.90 10.76
N ASN A 64 1.39 15.21 10.70
CA ASN A 64 2.43 14.61 11.53
C ASN A 64 2.44 13.06 11.47
N ILE A 65 2.23 12.52 10.27
CA ILE A 65 2.42 11.11 9.98
C ILE A 65 3.93 10.90 9.77
N PRO A 66 4.56 9.91 10.44
CA PRO A 66 5.95 9.56 10.17
C PRO A 66 6.10 9.04 8.74
N MET A 67 6.67 9.86 7.87
CA MET A 67 6.86 9.58 6.44
C MET A 67 7.98 10.45 5.87
N SER A 68 8.43 10.17 4.64
CA SER A 68 9.38 11.05 3.96
C SER A 68 8.78 12.45 3.76
N GLU A 69 9.49 13.46 4.22
CA GLU A 69 9.10 14.87 4.00
C GLU A 69 9.19 15.21 2.52
N PRO A 70 8.10 15.69 1.89
CA PRO A 70 8.13 16.19 0.52
C PRO A 70 8.79 17.57 0.47
N ILE A 71 9.94 17.66 -0.21
CA ILE A 71 10.79 18.87 -0.24
C ILE A 71 10.50 19.71 -1.48
N ASN A 72 10.59 19.08 -2.65
CA ASN A 72 10.46 19.80 -3.92
C ASN A 72 9.89 18.89 -5.03
N PHE A 73 9.20 19.50 -5.98
CA PHE A 73 8.63 18.86 -7.16
C PHE A 73 8.80 19.79 -8.37
N GLY A 74 9.08 19.23 -9.54
CA GLY A 74 9.20 20.01 -10.77
C GLY A 74 9.51 19.17 -12.00
N ILE A 75 9.81 19.87 -13.07
CA ILE A 75 10.20 19.31 -14.36
C ILE A 75 11.72 19.38 -14.49
N CYS A 76 12.34 18.42 -15.17
CA CYS A 76 13.77 18.34 -15.39
C CYS A 76 14.11 17.60 -16.70
N ASN A 77 15.39 17.43 -17.00
CA ASN A 77 15.89 16.76 -18.20
C ASN A 77 15.37 17.41 -19.51
N ASN A 78 15.46 18.76 -19.60
CA ASN A 78 14.92 19.51 -20.74
C ASN A 78 13.45 19.13 -21.02
N ASP A 79 12.61 19.22 -20.01
CA ASP A 79 11.16 18.93 -20.06
C ASP A 79 10.80 17.47 -20.44
N GLN A 80 11.73 16.52 -20.29
CA GLN A 80 11.49 15.11 -20.58
C GLN A 80 11.06 14.31 -19.34
N SER A 81 11.28 14.85 -18.16
CA SER A 81 11.02 14.15 -16.90
C SER A 81 10.42 15.05 -15.84
N VAL A 82 9.67 14.44 -14.92
CA VAL A 82 9.27 15.08 -13.66
C VAL A 82 10.05 14.47 -12.51
N TYR A 83 10.37 15.29 -11.51
CA TYR A 83 11.03 14.83 -10.31
C TYR A 83 10.22 15.12 -9.06
N SER A 84 10.39 14.29 -8.05
CA SER A 84 10.04 14.59 -6.66
C SER A 84 11.24 14.34 -5.77
N LEU A 85 11.55 15.32 -4.92
CA LEU A 85 12.62 15.27 -3.94
C LEU A 85 12.01 15.15 -2.54
N LEU A 86 12.41 14.11 -1.82
CA LEU A 86 11.90 13.76 -0.51
C LEU A 86 13.07 13.63 0.47
N ASN A 87 12.81 13.75 1.77
CA ASN A 87 13.77 13.32 2.77
C ASN A 87 13.99 11.81 2.69
N TRP A 88 15.24 11.39 2.82
CA TRP A 88 15.58 9.98 3.03
C TRP A 88 15.19 9.56 4.45
N ILE A 89 14.70 8.34 4.60
CA ILE A 89 14.43 7.75 5.92
C ILE A 89 15.53 6.75 6.23
N GLU A 90 16.30 7.02 7.28
CA GLU A 90 17.28 6.10 7.80
C GLU A 90 16.58 4.99 8.57
N GLY A 91 16.88 3.74 8.24
CA GLY A 91 16.27 2.58 8.87
C GLY A 91 16.39 1.33 8.00
N GLN A 92 15.77 0.26 8.44
CA GLN A 92 15.71 -0.98 7.68
C GLN A 92 14.27 -1.30 7.26
N ASP A 93 14.15 -2.09 6.21
CA ASP A 93 12.88 -2.63 5.73
C ASP A 93 12.18 -3.38 6.86
N THR A 94 10.88 -3.08 7.06
CA THR A 94 10.12 -3.67 8.17
C THR A 94 9.99 -5.18 8.04
N THR A 95 9.97 -5.75 6.83
CA THR A 95 9.91 -7.20 6.65
C THR A 95 11.10 -7.89 7.28
N HIS A 96 12.31 -7.37 7.02
CA HIS A 96 13.54 -7.89 7.59
C HIS A 96 13.66 -7.62 9.10
N TRP A 97 13.20 -6.45 9.54
CA TRP A 97 13.19 -6.11 10.96
C TRP A 97 12.31 -7.08 11.77
N LEU A 98 11.11 -7.45 11.26
CA LEU A 98 10.20 -8.39 11.91
C LEU A 98 10.83 -9.78 12.10
N GLU A 99 11.63 -10.25 11.15
CA GLU A 99 12.33 -11.56 11.25
C GLU A 99 13.35 -11.60 12.39
N GLN A 100 13.85 -10.45 12.85
CA GLN A 100 14.92 -10.32 13.84
C GLN A 100 14.42 -10.01 15.25
N HIS A 101 13.13 -9.71 15.41
CA HIS A 101 12.58 -9.22 16.67
C HIS A 101 11.48 -10.13 17.21
N ASN A 102 11.32 -10.12 18.54
CA ASN A 102 10.31 -10.95 19.22
C ASN A 102 8.87 -10.43 18.98
N GLU A 103 7.88 -11.27 19.31
CA GLU A 103 6.46 -11.01 19.10
C GLU A 103 5.98 -9.71 19.75
N GLN A 104 6.49 -9.36 20.93
CA GLN A 104 6.13 -8.11 21.60
C GLN A 104 6.54 -6.87 20.78
N LEU A 105 7.76 -6.84 20.28
CA LEU A 105 8.23 -5.72 19.45
C LEU A 105 7.51 -5.69 18.10
N GLN A 106 7.22 -6.85 17.52
CA GLN A 106 6.42 -6.94 16.29
C GLN A 106 5.02 -6.35 16.49
N TYR A 107 4.36 -6.69 17.61
CA TYR A 107 3.06 -6.13 17.99
C TYR A 107 3.12 -4.62 18.19
N GLU A 108 4.13 -4.12 18.89
CA GLU A 108 4.33 -2.66 19.12
C GLU A 108 4.55 -1.89 17.81
N ALA A 109 5.29 -2.45 16.86
CA ALA A 109 5.43 -1.89 15.52
C ALA A 109 4.07 -1.88 14.79
N GLY A 110 3.29 -2.95 14.91
CA GLY A 110 1.92 -3.02 14.41
C GLY A 110 1.02 -1.94 15.01
N LEU A 111 1.08 -1.71 16.32
CA LEU A 111 0.33 -0.62 16.98
C LEU A 111 0.64 0.75 16.36
N GLN A 112 1.90 1.02 16.06
CA GLN A 112 2.30 2.26 15.38
C GLN A 112 1.68 2.32 13.97
N ALA A 113 1.79 1.22 13.19
CA ALA A 113 1.21 1.14 11.86
C ALA A 113 -0.31 1.41 11.88
N GLY A 114 -1.05 0.80 12.82
CA GLY A 114 -2.49 1.02 12.97
C GLY A 114 -2.84 2.48 13.27
N LYS A 115 -2.11 3.11 14.19
CA LYS A 115 -2.28 4.53 14.54
C LYS A 115 -1.99 5.45 13.35
N HIS A 116 -0.96 5.13 12.56
CA HIS A 116 -0.63 5.91 11.35
C HIS A 116 -1.71 5.76 10.28
N LEU A 117 -2.21 4.54 10.04
CA LEU A 117 -3.30 4.32 9.09
C LEU A 117 -4.57 5.08 9.49
N LYS A 118 -4.90 5.11 10.79
CA LYS A 118 -6.02 5.90 11.28
C LYS A 118 -5.89 7.38 10.94
N LYS A 119 -4.71 7.97 11.13
CA LYS A 119 -4.44 9.37 10.76
C LYS A 119 -4.53 9.59 9.24
N ILE A 120 -4.03 8.65 8.43
CA ILE A 120 -4.14 8.69 6.97
C ILE A 120 -5.61 8.75 6.56
N HIS A 121 -6.45 7.89 7.11
CA HIS A 121 -7.89 7.85 6.82
C HIS A 121 -8.68 9.06 7.35
N GLN A 122 -8.10 9.84 8.26
CA GLN A 122 -8.72 11.08 8.78
C GLN A 122 -8.41 12.31 7.92
N LEU A 123 -7.56 12.17 6.88
CA LEU A 123 -7.28 13.28 5.98
C LEU A 123 -8.57 13.74 5.28
N THR A 124 -8.83 15.04 5.29
CA THR A 124 -9.95 15.63 4.56
C THR A 124 -9.74 15.46 3.06
N ILE A 125 -10.72 14.89 2.38
CA ILE A 125 -10.71 14.65 0.95
C ILE A 125 -11.82 15.41 0.24
N PRO A 126 -11.70 15.69 -1.07
CA PRO A 126 -12.79 16.26 -1.88
C PRO A 126 -14.01 15.32 -1.91
N SER A 127 -15.19 15.90 -2.12
CA SER A 127 -16.40 15.11 -2.37
C SER A 127 -16.20 14.18 -3.57
N GLN A 128 -16.56 12.91 -3.40
CA GLN A 128 -16.46 11.92 -4.44
C GLN A 128 -17.77 11.85 -5.23
N THR A 129 -17.66 11.76 -6.55
CA THR A 129 -18.82 11.64 -7.45
C THR A 129 -19.31 10.20 -7.62
N ILE A 130 -18.42 9.22 -7.35
CA ILE A 130 -18.70 7.79 -7.49
C ILE A 130 -18.64 7.16 -6.10
N SER A 131 -19.65 6.36 -5.76
CA SER A 131 -19.64 5.61 -4.50
C SER A 131 -18.60 4.48 -4.51
N PRO A 132 -18.06 4.06 -3.35
CA PRO A 132 -17.13 2.92 -3.26
C PRO A 132 -17.70 1.64 -3.88
N ARG A 133 -19.02 1.42 -3.77
CA ARG A 133 -19.70 0.29 -4.41
C ARG A 133 -19.62 0.37 -5.93
N GLN A 134 -20.05 1.48 -6.51
CA GLN A 134 -20.07 1.63 -7.96
C GLN A 134 -18.67 1.55 -8.58
N GLU A 135 -17.68 2.16 -7.92
CA GLU A 135 -16.28 2.02 -8.33
C GLU A 135 -15.84 0.55 -8.33
N ALA A 136 -16.12 -0.18 -7.23
CA ALA A 136 -15.72 -1.57 -7.10
C ALA A 136 -16.41 -2.47 -8.14
N GLU A 137 -17.72 -2.26 -8.41
CA GLU A 137 -18.46 -3.01 -9.42
C GLU A 137 -17.91 -2.73 -10.83
N ASN A 138 -17.65 -1.47 -11.19
CA ASN A 138 -17.09 -1.12 -12.50
C ASN A 138 -15.71 -1.76 -12.73
N ILE A 139 -14.82 -1.62 -11.74
CA ILE A 139 -13.47 -2.22 -11.82
C ILE A 139 -13.55 -3.76 -11.81
N TYR A 140 -14.53 -4.35 -11.11
CA TYR A 140 -14.73 -5.80 -11.11
C TYR A 140 -15.03 -6.32 -12.52
N GLN A 141 -15.95 -5.71 -13.25
CA GLN A 141 -16.31 -6.13 -14.61
C GLN A 141 -15.11 -6.02 -15.56
N GLU A 142 -14.38 -4.90 -15.52
CA GLU A 142 -13.17 -4.72 -16.33
C GLU A 142 -12.11 -5.80 -16.03
N LYS A 143 -11.83 -6.02 -14.75
CA LYS A 143 -10.82 -7.00 -14.33
C LYS A 143 -11.26 -8.44 -14.60
N LEU A 144 -12.54 -8.74 -14.45
CA LEU A 144 -13.07 -10.09 -14.74
C LEU A 144 -12.90 -10.42 -16.22
N ALA A 145 -13.23 -9.49 -17.12
CA ALA A 145 -13.02 -9.70 -18.56
C ALA A 145 -11.53 -9.95 -18.90
N ARG A 146 -10.61 -9.23 -18.24
CA ARG A 146 -9.17 -9.47 -18.39
C ARG A 146 -8.73 -10.81 -17.79
N TYR A 147 -9.31 -11.22 -16.68
CA TYR A 147 -9.05 -12.51 -16.05
C TYR A 147 -9.50 -13.67 -16.94
N GLU A 148 -10.68 -13.59 -17.54
CA GLU A 148 -11.19 -14.61 -18.47
C GLU A 148 -10.27 -14.82 -19.69
N GLN A 149 -9.60 -13.75 -20.14
CA GLN A 149 -8.67 -13.76 -21.26
C GLN A 149 -7.26 -14.21 -20.87
N CYS A 150 -6.93 -14.27 -19.58
CA CYS A 150 -5.55 -14.49 -19.14
C CYS A 150 -5.06 -15.94 -19.28
N GLY A 151 -5.96 -16.90 -19.49
CA GLY A 151 -5.63 -18.32 -19.70
C GLY A 151 -5.17 -19.08 -18.46
N ILE A 152 -5.07 -18.42 -17.29
CA ILE A 152 -4.64 -19.03 -16.02
C ILE A 152 -5.81 -18.99 -15.06
N LYS A 153 -6.11 -20.13 -14.42
CA LYS A 153 -7.18 -20.23 -13.43
C LYS A 153 -6.61 -20.20 -12.00
N ILE A 154 -7.27 -19.45 -11.13
CA ILE A 154 -6.93 -19.47 -9.70
C ILE A 154 -7.57 -20.69 -9.01
N PRO A 155 -6.98 -21.19 -7.91
CA PRO A 155 -7.66 -22.20 -7.10
C PRO A 155 -8.94 -21.63 -6.48
N HIS A 156 -9.96 -22.47 -6.33
CA HIS A 156 -11.26 -22.11 -5.71
C HIS A 156 -11.98 -20.92 -6.37
N GLU A 157 -11.84 -20.76 -7.69
CA GLU A 157 -12.36 -19.62 -8.47
C GLU A 157 -13.85 -19.34 -8.17
N ALA A 158 -14.69 -20.37 -8.12
CA ALA A 158 -16.12 -20.23 -7.84
C ALA A 158 -16.38 -19.61 -6.47
N ASP A 159 -15.72 -20.09 -5.41
CA ASP A 159 -15.90 -19.58 -4.05
C ASP A 159 -15.52 -18.08 -3.95
N PHE A 160 -14.45 -17.66 -4.64
CA PHE A 160 -14.07 -16.25 -4.70
C PHE A 160 -15.09 -15.41 -5.46
N THR A 161 -15.49 -15.84 -6.65
CA THR A 161 -16.42 -15.06 -7.49
C THR A 161 -17.80 -14.94 -6.86
N ASP A 162 -18.32 -16.02 -6.29
CA ASP A 162 -19.61 -16.03 -5.62
C ASP A 162 -19.58 -15.14 -4.36
N PHE A 163 -18.55 -15.30 -3.51
CA PHE A 163 -18.40 -14.46 -2.33
C PHE A 163 -18.30 -12.98 -2.69
N ILE A 164 -17.54 -12.60 -3.72
CA ILE A 164 -17.40 -11.20 -4.15
C ILE A 164 -18.75 -10.68 -4.66
N LYS A 165 -19.44 -11.42 -5.54
CA LYS A 165 -20.73 -11.01 -6.14
C LYS A 165 -21.81 -10.81 -5.08
N ASP A 166 -21.90 -11.72 -4.12
CA ASP A 166 -22.93 -11.71 -3.08
C ASP A 166 -22.71 -10.59 -2.06
N ASN A 167 -21.51 -10.02 -1.98
CA ASN A 167 -21.13 -9.08 -0.93
C ASN A 167 -20.87 -7.63 -1.37
N PHE A 168 -21.16 -7.24 -2.63
CA PHE A 168 -21.06 -5.83 -3.04
C PHE A 168 -21.94 -4.89 -2.20
N SER A 169 -23.05 -5.38 -1.66
CA SER A 169 -23.95 -4.61 -0.79
C SER A 169 -23.28 -4.11 0.49
N LEU A 170 -22.18 -4.76 0.94
CA LEU A 170 -21.37 -4.29 2.08
C LEU A 170 -20.75 -2.91 1.85
N LEU A 171 -20.62 -2.49 0.59
CA LEU A 171 -20.07 -1.19 0.21
C LEU A 171 -21.12 -0.09 0.08
N ASN A 172 -22.40 -0.38 0.41
CA ASN A 172 -23.45 0.63 0.44
C ASN A 172 -23.19 1.66 1.55
N ASN A 173 -23.46 2.93 1.25
CA ASN A 173 -23.41 4.03 2.21
C ASN A 173 -22.05 4.21 2.94
N ILE A 174 -20.96 3.73 2.32
CA ILE A 174 -19.61 3.95 2.86
C ILE A 174 -19.17 5.37 2.52
N SER A 175 -18.79 6.11 3.56
CA SER A 175 -18.10 7.38 3.38
C SER A 175 -16.66 7.11 2.97
N PRO A 176 -16.21 7.54 1.77
CA PRO A 176 -14.85 7.31 1.33
C PRO A 176 -13.85 8.12 2.15
N VAL A 177 -12.67 7.54 2.35
CA VAL A 177 -11.52 8.19 2.99
C VAL A 177 -10.32 8.19 2.04
N PHE A 178 -9.27 8.94 2.40
CA PHE A 178 -7.98 8.80 1.73
C PHE A 178 -7.38 7.43 2.07
N LEU A 179 -7.03 6.65 1.06
CA LEU A 179 -6.38 5.35 1.19
C LEU A 179 -4.92 5.46 0.77
N HIS A 180 -4.04 4.76 1.49
CA HIS A 180 -2.67 4.53 1.03
C HIS A 180 -2.67 3.70 -0.27
N GLY A 181 -3.56 2.71 -0.35
CA GLY A 181 -3.77 1.86 -1.51
C GLY A 181 -2.81 0.67 -1.61
N ASP A 182 -1.76 0.63 -0.78
CA ASP A 182 -0.77 -0.46 -0.71
C ASP A 182 -0.17 -0.57 0.71
N TYR A 183 -1.01 -0.54 1.75
CA TYR A 183 -0.61 -0.45 3.16
C TYR A 183 -0.20 -1.80 3.73
N HIS A 184 1.06 -2.16 3.62
CA HIS A 184 1.65 -3.40 4.15
C HIS A 184 3.11 -3.20 4.56
N VAL A 185 3.68 -4.16 5.28
CA VAL A 185 5.04 -4.08 5.86
C VAL A 185 6.15 -3.77 4.85
N GLY A 186 6.01 -4.17 3.58
CA GLY A 186 6.98 -3.85 2.53
C GLY A 186 7.00 -2.36 2.12
N ASN A 187 6.02 -1.57 2.57
CA ASN A 187 5.96 -0.12 2.39
C ASN A 187 6.15 0.62 3.72
N MET A 188 6.96 0.04 4.62
CA MET A 188 7.28 0.60 5.92
C MET A 188 8.77 0.44 6.21
N ILE A 189 9.33 1.41 6.94
CA ILE A 189 10.71 1.41 7.43
C ILE A 189 10.67 1.55 8.94
N ILE A 190 11.55 0.84 9.64
CA ILE A 190 11.74 1.01 11.09
C ILE A 190 13.16 1.54 11.32
N ASP A 191 13.25 2.67 12.03
CA ASP A 191 14.52 3.28 12.39
C ASP A 191 15.17 2.63 13.63
N ASN A 192 16.37 3.05 13.96
CA ASN A 192 17.14 2.54 15.11
C ASN A 192 16.53 2.86 16.48
N LYS A 193 15.46 3.65 16.53
CA LYS A 193 14.67 3.95 17.74
C LYS A 193 13.35 3.20 17.76
N HIS A 194 13.19 2.21 16.90
CA HIS A 194 11.96 1.43 16.70
C HIS A 194 10.75 2.28 16.31
N LYS A 195 10.97 3.44 15.68
CA LYS A 195 9.90 4.25 15.12
C LYS A 195 9.59 3.77 13.72
N LEU A 196 8.31 3.52 13.46
CA LEU A 196 7.80 3.09 12.17
C LEU A 196 7.47 4.29 11.28
N TRP A 197 7.96 4.23 10.06
CA TRP A 197 7.75 5.21 8.99
C TRP A 197 6.99 4.58 7.83
N VAL A 198 6.02 5.31 7.27
CA VAL A 198 5.23 4.87 6.12
C VAL A 198 5.80 5.49 4.84
N ILE A 199 5.95 4.68 3.80
CA ILE A 199 6.50 5.12 2.51
C ILE A 199 5.60 4.70 1.34
N ASP A 200 5.83 5.29 0.17
CA ASP A 200 5.27 4.90 -1.13
C ASP A 200 3.76 5.08 -1.28
N PHE A 201 3.32 6.35 -1.28
CA PHE A 201 1.93 6.76 -1.50
C PHE A 201 1.52 6.79 -3.00
N ASN A 202 2.27 6.17 -3.90
CA ASN A 202 2.04 6.22 -5.35
C ASN A 202 0.74 5.53 -5.82
N ARG A 203 0.12 4.72 -4.95
CA ARG A 203 -1.15 4.01 -5.19
C ARG A 203 -2.33 4.59 -4.42
N TYR A 204 -2.16 5.79 -3.86
CA TYR A 204 -3.24 6.43 -3.13
C TYR A 204 -4.53 6.49 -3.95
N ARG A 205 -5.65 6.45 -3.28
CA ARG A 205 -6.99 6.59 -3.85
C ARG A 205 -7.98 7.02 -2.77
N PHE A 206 -9.23 7.17 -3.15
CA PHE A 206 -10.32 7.42 -2.20
C PHE A 206 -11.25 6.21 -2.20
N GLY A 207 -11.75 5.80 -1.01
CA GLY A 207 -12.61 4.63 -0.95
C GLY A 207 -12.90 4.12 0.45
N ASP A 208 -13.36 2.87 0.53
CA ASP A 208 -13.65 2.19 1.79
C ASP A 208 -12.38 1.97 2.61
N PRO A 209 -12.29 2.46 3.86
CA PRO A 209 -11.13 2.25 4.72
C PRO A 209 -10.76 0.77 4.93
N ALA A 210 -11.70 -0.16 4.84
CA ALA A 210 -11.43 -1.59 4.94
C ALA A 210 -10.51 -2.13 3.83
N LYS A 211 -10.38 -1.40 2.72
CA LYS A 211 -9.54 -1.80 1.57
C LYS A 211 -8.05 -1.79 1.90
N ASP A 212 -7.55 -0.85 2.70
CA ASP A 212 -6.14 -0.85 3.11
C ASP A 212 -5.81 -2.03 4.03
N PHE A 213 -6.78 -2.52 4.82
CA PHE A 213 -6.59 -3.71 5.64
C PHE A 213 -6.43 -4.99 4.83
N SER A 214 -6.98 -5.06 3.62
CA SER A 214 -6.79 -6.24 2.78
C SER A 214 -5.32 -6.49 2.43
N GLN A 215 -4.51 -5.44 2.29
CA GLN A 215 -3.08 -5.56 1.99
C GLN A 215 -2.32 -6.20 3.16
N MET A 216 -2.66 -5.87 4.40
CA MET A 216 -2.03 -6.53 5.54
C MET A 216 -2.45 -8.01 5.66
N MET A 217 -3.71 -8.34 5.34
CA MET A 217 -4.19 -9.74 5.33
C MET A 217 -3.52 -10.57 4.24
N ILE A 218 -3.14 -9.94 3.12
CA ILE A 218 -2.50 -10.61 1.99
C ILE A 218 -0.99 -10.70 2.15
N PHE A 219 -0.34 -9.64 2.65
CA PHE A 219 1.12 -9.50 2.64
C PHE A 219 1.75 -9.45 4.03
N SER A 220 1.29 -8.57 4.95
CA SER A 220 1.94 -8.39 6.25
C SER A 220 1.89 -9.66 7.10
N ARG A 221 0.79 -10.39 7.03
CA ARG A 221 0.60 -11.65 7.77
C ARG A 221 1.62 -12.74 7.41
N LEU A 222 2.26 -12.66 6.23
CA LEU A 222 3.31 -13.59 5.81
C LEU A 222 4.60 -13.42 6.61
N HIS A 223 4.78 -12.27 7.23
CA HIS A 223 5.96 -11.90 8.00
C HIS A 223 5.68 -11.94 9.51
N SER A 224 4.49 -11.50 9.95
CA SER A 224 4.11 -11.52 11.37
C SER A 224 2.60 -11.39 11.56
N THR A 225 1.99 -12.33 12.25
CA THR A 225 0.61 -12.25 12.72
C THR A 225 0.50 -11.25 13.87
N GLU A 226 1.51 -11.14 14.73
CA GLU A 226 1.55 -10.21 15.85
C GLU A 226 1.58 -8.76 15.39
N PHE A 227 2.32 -8.46 14.32
CA PHE A 227 2.25 -7.16 13.67
C PHE A 227 0.84 -6.84 13.18
N VAL A 228 0.15 -7.81 12.57
CA VAL A 228 -1.23 -7.61 12.10
C VAL A 228 -2.20 -7.40 13.27
N HIS A 229 -2.06 -8.13 14.38
CA HIS A 229 -2.83 -7.89 15.60
C HIS A 229 -2.61 -6.47 16.12
N GLY A 230 -1.35 -6.05 16.27
CA GLY A 230 -1.01 -4.70 16.69
C GLY A 230 -1.58 -3.63 15.73
N GLN A 231 -1.56 -3.88 14.42
CA GLN A 231 -2.11 -2.93 13.44
C GLN A 231 -3.63 -2.76 13.58
N MET A 232 -4.36 -3.84 13.84
CA MET A 232 -5.79 -3.80 14.13
C MET A 232 -6.05 -3.00 15.41
N ASP A 233 -5.38 -3.33 16.50
CA ASP A 233 -5.57 -2.67 17.81
C ASP A 233 -5.19 -1.19 17.77
N GLY A 234 -4.11 -0.85 17.07
CA GLY A 234 -3.67 0.54 16.90
C GLY A 234 -4.66 1.41 16.12
N TYR A 235 -5.38 0.82 15.17
CA TYR A 235 -6.38 1.53 14.39
C TYR A 235 -7.71 1.69 15.13
N PHE A 236 -8.23 0.60 15.69
CA PHE A 236 -9.58 0.60 16.28
C PHE A 236 -9.61 1.09 17.73
N ALA A 237 -8.53 0.92 18.49
CA ALA A 237 -8.50 1.16 19.94
C ALA A 237 -9.62 0.42 20.67
N GLY A 238 -9.92 -0.81 20.22
CA GLY A 238 -10.98 -1.69 20.68
C GLY A 238 -11.41 -2.66 19.58
N GLN A 239 -12.54 -3.33 19.78
CA GLN A 239 -13.02 -4.31 18.80
C GLN A 239 -13.63 -3.63 17.56
N PRO A 240 -13.22 -3.99 16.33
CA PRO A 240 -13.87 -3.53 15.11
C PRO A 240 -15.29 -4.11 15.00
N SER A 241 -16.20 -3.37 14.34
CA SER A 241 -17.55 -3.87 14.10
C SER A 241 -17.52 -5.09 13.16
N GLN A 242 -18.49 -5.99 13.33
CA GLN A 242 -18.63 -7.17 12.45
C GLN A 242 -18.81 -6.79 10.99
N GLU A 243 -19.48 -5.67 10.72
CA GLU A 243 -19.64 -5.14 9.38
C GLU A 243 -18.30 -4.72 8.78
N PHE A 244 -17.43 -4.06 9.56
CA PHE A 244 -16.09 -3.69 9.10
C PHE A 244 -15.24 -4.92 8.79
N LEU A 245 -15.31 -5.96 9.66
CA LEU A 245 -14.60 -7.22 9.44
C LEU A 245 -15.06 -7.94 8.16
N LYS A 246 -16.37 -7.93 7.87
CA LYS A 246 -16.89 -8.46 6.59
C LYS A 246 -16.38 -7.69 5.38
N ARG A 247 -16.24 -6.36 5.48
CA ARG A 247 -15.64 -5.55 4.41
C ARG A 247 -14.15 -5.85 4.21
N ILE A 248 -13.39 -6.09 5.30
CA ILE A 248 -12.00 -6.56 5.17
C ILE A 248 -11.96 -7.88 4.40
N ALA A 249 -12.81 -8.86 4.75
CA ALA A 249 -12.88 -10.13 4.05
C ALA A 249 -13.22 -9.94 2.55
N PHE A 250 -14.22 -9.08 2.24
CA PHE A 250 -14.59 -8.75 0.88
C PHE A 250 -13.40 -8.18 0.09
N HIS A 251 -12.73 -7.16 0.61
CA HIS A 251 -11.58 -6.57 -0.08
C HIS A 251 -10.40 -7.52 -0.17
N THR A 252 -10.21 -8.40 0.82
CA THR A 252 -9.16 -9.44 0.77
C THR A 252 -9.43 -10.42 -0.35
N ALA A 253 -10.66 -10.95 -0.46
CA ALA A 253 -11.06 -11.85 -1.55
C ALA A 253 -10.91 -11.16 -2.92
N TYR A 254 -11.42 -9.94 -3.03
CA TYR A 254 -11.36 -9.13 -4.25
C TYR A 254 -9.91 -8.88 -4.71
N ASN A 255 -9.05 -8.42 -3.82
CA ASN A 255 -7.67 -8.10 -4.16
C ASN A 255 -6.84 -9.37 -4.40
N ALA A 256 -7.08 -10.44 -3.64
CA ALA A 256 -6.42 -11.72 -3.85
C ALA A 256 -6.77 -12.30 -5.23
N PHE A 257 -8.06 -12.35 -5.58
CA PHE A 257 -8.53 -12.85 -6.88
C PHE A 257 -7.84 -12.15 -8.04
N PHE A 258 -7.83 -10.82 -8.04
CA PHE A 258 -7.27 -10.04 -9.14
C PHE A 258 -5.75 -9.82 -9.06
N SER A 259 -5.07 -10.30 -8.02
CA SER A 259 -3.61 -10.20 -7.92
C SER A 259 -2.87 -10.98 -9.00
N LEU A 260 -3.52 -12.02 -9.58
CA LEU A 260 -2.99 -12.77 -10.72
C LEU A 260 -2.72 -11.89 -11.94
N LEU A 261 -3.61 -10.92 -12.23
CA LEU A 261 -3.44 -10.01 -13.37
C LEU A 261 -2.16 -9.15 -13.26
N TRP A 262 -1.78 -8.81 -12.04
CA TRP A 262 -0.51 -8.13 -11.79
C TRP A 262 0.68 -9.10 -11.90
N ALA A 263 0.55 -10.30 -11.34
CA ALA A 263 1.62 -11.30 -11.29
C ALA A 263 2.09 -11.73 -12.68
N GLN A 264 1.20 -11.75 -13.67
CA GLN A 264 1.52 -12.10 -15.07
C GLN A 264 2.63 -11.23 -15.68
N SER A 265 2.74 -9.96 -15.27
CA SER A 265 3.76 -9.04 -15.77
C SER A 265 5.18 -9.38 -15.28
N PHE A 266 5.34 -10.31 -14.32
CA PHE A 266 6.60 -10.60 -13.64
C PHE A 266 7.07 -12.05 -13.75
N GLY A 267 6.44 -12.84 -14.62
CA GLY A 267 6.86 -14.19 -14.97
C GLY A 267 6.36 -15.29 -14.04
N GLU A 268 6.68 -16.54 -14.40
CA GLU A 268 6.08 -17.75 -13.86
C GLU A 268 6.26 -17.92 -12.34
N LYS A 269 7.44 -17.61 -11.79
CA LYS A 269 7.69 -17.67 -10.35
C LYS A 269 6.74 -16.75 -9.55
N THR A 270 6.48 -15.55 -10.06
CA THR A 270 5.57 -14.59 -9.42
C THR A 270 4.12 -15.06 -9.52
N ILE A 271 3.74 -15.65 -10.65
CA ILE A 271 2.42 -16.28 -10.83
C ILE A 271 2.24 -17.40 -9.81
N GLN A 272 3.19 -18.33 -9.70
CA GLN A 272 3.08 -19.44 -8.75
C GLN A 272 2.98 -18.96 -7.30
N ASN A 273 3.79 -17.99 -6.90
CA ASN A 273 3.70 -17.37 -5.57
C ASN A 273 2.33 -16.71 -5.33
N CYS A 274 1.77 -16.09 -6.37
CA CYS A 274 0.44 -15.51 -6.31
C CYS A 274 -0.64 -16.58 -6.10
N LEU A 275 -0.62 -17.67 -6.86
CA LEU A 275 -1.57 -18.77 -6.74
C LEU A 275 -1.49 -19.43 -5.36
N ASN A 276 -0.31 -19.66 -4.83
CA ASN A 276 -0.10 -20.21 -3.49
C ASN A 276 -0.71 -19.28 -2.41
N ARG A 277 -0.54 -17.97 -2.56
CA ARG A 277 -1.11 -16.98 -1.63
C ARG A 277 -2.63 -16.92 -1.72
N ILE A 278 -3.20 -17.00 -2.92
CA ILE A 278 -4.65 -17.08 -3.12
C ILE A 278 -5.22 -18.32 -2.40
N ASN A 279 -4.59 -19.48 -2.59
CA ASN A 279 -5.00 -20.72 -1.92
C ASN A 279 -4.89 -20.61 -0.39
N MET A 280 -3.83 -20.00 0.12
CA MET A 280 -3.66 -19.74 1.55
C MET A 280 -4.79 -18.86 2.11
N ILE A 281 -5.16 -17.79 1.41
CA ILE A 281 -6.25 -16.89 1.83
C ILE A 281 -7.57 -17.66 1.88
N TRP A 282 -7.85 -18.50 0.89
CA TRP A 282 -9.05 -19.34 0.90
C TRP A 282 -9.12 -20.24 2.15
N HIS A 283 -8.00 -20.87 2.52
CA HIS A 283 -7.90 -21.67 3.74
C HIS A 283 -8.05 -20.83 5.01
N ASP A 284 -7.41 -19.66 5.08
CA ASP A 284 -7.48 -18.76 6.23
C ASP A 284 -8.93 -18.34 6.54
N TYR A 285 -9.71 -18.04 5.50
CA TYR A 285 -11.11 -17.64 5.63
C TYR A 285 -12.09 -18.83 5.56
N GLN A 286 -11.58 -20.09 5.51
CA GLN A 286 -12.39 -21.32 5.40
C GLN A 286 -13.41 -21.26 4.25
N GLY A 287 -12.97 -20.89 3.04
CA GLY A 287 -13.84 -20.68 1.88
C GLY A 287 -14.82 -19.53 2.08
N PHE A 288 -14.39 -18.47 2.76
CA PHE A 288 -15.17 -17.27 3.09
C PHE A 288 -16.41 -17.51 3.98
N LYS A 289 -16.45 -18.64 4.71
CA LYS A 289 -17.44 -18.90 5.76
C LYS A 289 -17.19 -18.07 7.02
N ARG A 290 -16.01 -17.46 7.14
CA ARG A 290 -15.60 -16.58 8.23
C ARG A 290 -15.32 -15.19 7.73
N SER A 291 -15.66 -14.17 8.52
CA SER A 291 -15.33 -12.77 8.25
C SER A 291 -13.91 -12.36 8.68
N MET A 292 -13.23 -13.23 9.45
CA MET A 292 -11.83 -13.07 9.83
C MET A 292 -11.06 -14.37 9.62
N PRO A 293 -9.77 -14.28 9.28
CA PRO A 293 -8.95 -15.46 9.08
C PRO A 293 -8.79 -16.27 10.37
N SER A 294 -8.59 -17.58 10.23
CA SER A 294 -8.55 -18.53 11.36
C SER A 294 -7.43 -18.28 12.37
N TRP A 295 -6.34 -17.64 11.92
CA TRP A 295 -5.19 -17.28 12.77
C TRP A 295 -5.41 -15.98 13.54
N TYR A 296 -6.36 -15.12 13.14
CA TYR A 296 -6.65 -13.89 13.87
C TYR A 296 -7.54 -14.21 15.10
N LYS A 297 -7.05 -13.86 16.26
CA LYS A 297 -7.76 -13.97 17.55
C LYS A 297 -7.92 -12.55 18.09
N PRO A 298 -9.16 -12.01 18.12
CA PRO A 298 -9.42 -10.65 18.60
C PRO A 298 -9.21 -10.52 20.11
#